data_381951239cc8630234ee14e8ef04e438
#
_entry.id   381951239cc8630234ee14e8ef04e438
#
_cell.length_a   1.000
_cell.length_b   1.000
_cell.length_c   1.000
_cell.angle_alpha   90.00
_cell.angle_beta   90.00
_cell.angle_gamma   90.00
#
_symmetry.space_group_name_H-M   'P 1'
#
loop_
_entity.id
_entity.type
_entity.pdbx_description
1 polymer ?
#
loop_
_entity_poly.entity_id
_entity_poly.type
_entity_poly.pdbx_seq_one_letter_code
_entity_poly.pdbx_strand_id
1 'polypeptide(L)'
;IARSANDFIQGVGPTSLVALKHPADTASRIAKTVGSVARFSKIPMGPMSPIMTERSINYHFGTFDVPFDQMRATGKDAGHTVNDVFLAAVGDGLGVYHKKMGHPVTKLRINMPVSTRTADSGTGNAVNIARFEMPISIMDTRALMDQVSETVTKLREEPALAFANQLGELSRFIPSDILSAAAQASDVTASNVPGVPFPVWIGGARIERM
;
A
#
# COMPACT_ATOMS: atom_id res chain seq x y z
N ILE A 1 15.65 -12.15 24.13
CA ILE A 1 16.04 -10.73 23.95
C ILE A 1 17.45 -10.65 23.33
N ALA A 2 18.45 -11.44 23.81
CA ALA A 2 19.83 -11.39 23.30
C ALA A 2 20.02 -11.93 21.87
N ARG A 3 19.22 -12.89 21.40
CA ARG A 3 19.28 -13.43 20.02
C ARG A 3 18.79 -12.43 18.97
N SER A 4 17.73 -11.69 19.26
CA SER A 4 17.16 -10.70 18.34
C SER A 4 18.10 -9.51 18.08
N ALA A 5 18.86 -9.08 19.10
CA ALA A 5 19.86 -8.02 18.94
C ALA A 5 21.06 -8.46 18.11
N ASN A 6 21.45 -9.72 18.22
CA ASN A 6 22.59 -10.29 17.48
C ASN A 6 22.27 -10.50 15.99
N ASP A 7 21.03 -10.89 15.67
CA ASP A 7 20.54 -11.02 14.28
C ASP A 7 20.44 -9.64 13.60
N PHE A 8 20.09 -8.60 14.36
CA PHE A 8 20.12 -7.22 13.88
C PHE A 8 21.55 -6.74 13.55
N ILE A 9 22.50 -7.09 14.39
CA ILE A 9 23.93 -6.73 14.20
C ILE A 9 24.56 -7.53 13.05
N GLN A 10 24.19 -8.79 12.83
CA GLN A 10 24.70 -9.59 11.71
C GLN A 10 24.15 -9.15 10.36
N GLY A 11 22.93 -8.60 10.30
CA GLY A 11 22.40 -7.96 9.10
C GLY A 11 23.11 -6.66 8.69
N VAL A 12 23.89 -6.06 9.60
CA VAL A 12 24.67 -4.82 9.38
C VAL A 12 26.12 -5.10 8.99
N GLY A 13 26.58 -6.35 9.09
CA GLY A 13 27.99 -6.74 8.92
C GLY A 13 28.70 -6.35 7.61
N PRO A 14 28.06 -6.42 6.41
CA PRO A 14 28.70 -5.98 5.17
C PRO A 14 28.74 -4.47 4.98
N THR A 15 27.90 -3.73 5.72
CA THR A 15 27.74 -2.26 5.57
C THR A 15 28.89 -1.46 6.19
N SER A 16 29.61 -2.02 7.13
CA SER A 16 30.69 -1.30 7.84
C SER A 16 31.90 -0.97 6.96
N LEU A 17 32.26 -1.86 6.03
CA LEU A 17 33.38 -1.62 5.09
C LEU A 17 32.99 -0.63 3.96
N VAL A 18 31.73 -0.59 3.57
CA VAL A 18 31.21 0.39 2.58
C VAL A 18 31.06 1.78 3.23
N ALA A 19 30.71 1.83 4.52
CA ALA A 19 30.61 3.07 5.29
C ALA A 19 31.93 3.84 5.39
N LEU A 20 33.05 3.13 5.46
CA LEU A 20 34.38 3.70 5.52
C LEU A 20 34.84 4.30 4.18
N LYS A 21 34.32 3.79 3.05
CA LYS A 21 34.69 4.29 1.70
C LYS A 21 33.89 5.50 1.25
N HIS A 22 32.64 5.66 1.71
CA HIS A 22 31.73 6.74 1.30
C HIS A 22 30.89 7.23 2.49
N PRO A 23 31.49 7.97 3.44
CA PRO A 23 30.82 8.35 4.69
C PRO A 23 29.60 9.27 4.47
N ALA A 24 29.66 10.17 3.49
CA ALA A 24 28.54 11.07 3.17
C ALA A 24 27.32 10.33 2.61
N ASP A 25 27.55 9.36 1.73
CA ASP A 25 26.48 8.53 1.16
C ASP A 25 25.85 7.62 2.23
N THR A 26 26.67 7.10 3.13
CA THR A 26 26.21 6.27 4.24
C THR A 26 25.38 7.08 5.23
N ALA A 27 25.82 8.27 5.61
CA ALA A 27 25.07 9.17 6.48
C ALA A 27 23.72 9.57 5.85
N SER A 28 23.71 9.89 4.54
CA SER A 28 22.48 10.18 3.79
C SER A 28 21.52 9.00 3.76
N ARG A 29 22.02 7.78 3.54
CA ARG A 29 21.19 6.55 3.56
C ARG A 29 20.62 6.28 4.94
N ILE A 30 21.41 6.41 6.00
CA ILE A 30 20.94 6.25 7.38
C ILE A 30 19.87 7.29 7.70
N ALA A 31 20.10 8.56 7.37
CA ALA A 31 19.12 9.63 7.59
C ALA A 31 17.81 9.37 6.83
N LYS A 32 17.87 8.92 5.57
CA LYS A 32 16.68 8.52 4.79
C LYS A 32 15.94 7.35 5.42
N THR A 33 16.68 6.32 5.88
CA THR A 33 16.06 5.16 6.54
C THR A 33 15.40 5.53 7.86
N VAL A 34 16.08 6.31 8.71
CA VAL A 34 15.51 6.79 9.98
C VAL A 34 14.28 7.67 9.73
N GLY A 35 14.35 8.59 8.75
CA GLY A 35 13.23 9.43 8.37
C GLY A 35 12.04 8.61 7.82
N SER A 36 12.32 7.56 7.04
CA SER A 36 11.31 6.65 6.52
C SER A 36 10.64 5.87 7.64
N VAL A 37 11.41 5.26 8.55
CA VAL A 37 10.87 4.54 9.73
C VAL A 37 10.04 5.48 10.58
N ALA A 38 10.49 6.71 10.84
CA ALA A 38 9.73 7.69 11.62
C ALA A 38 8.39 8.07 10.96
N ARG A 39 8.34 8.17 9.62
CA ARG A 39 7.08 8.40 8.89
C ARG A 39 6.13 7.20 9.01
N PHE A 40 6.65 5.99 8.86
CA PHE A 40 5.88 4.76 9.00
C PHE A 40 5.38 4.51 10.42
N SER A 41 6.12 4.97 11.42
CA SER A 41 5.77 4.83 12.84
C SER A 41 4.71 5.83 13.31
N LYS A 42 4.36 6.84 12.49
CA LYS A 42 3.25 7.74 12.79
C LYS A 42 1.94 6.97 12.69
N ILE A 43 1.35 6.65 13.84
CA ILE A 43 0.05 5.99 13.93
C ILE A 43 -1.03 7.06 13.74
N PRO A 44 -1.78 7.04 12.63
CA PRO A 44 -2.87 7.98 12.43
C PRO A 44 -4.02 7.65 13.39
N MET A 45 -4.66 8.67 13.95
CA MET A 45 -5.68 8.51 15.00
C MET A 45 -7.12 8.52 14.49
N GLY A 46 -7.34 8.54 13.16
CA GLY A 46 -8.69 8.50 12.61
C GLY A 46 -8.70 8.56 11.09
N PRO A 47 -9.87 8.31 10.47
CA PRO A 47 -10.06 8.41 9.03
C PRO A 47 -9.95 9.86 8.55
N MET A 48 -9.62 10.03 7.27
CA MET A 48 -9.61 11.35 6.61
C MET A 48 -10.99 11.71 6.05
N SER A 49 -11.80 10.70 5.78
CA SER A 49 -13.17 10.89 5.30
C SER A 49 -14.08 11.34 6.43
N PRO A 50 -14.83 12.45 6.27
CA PRO A 50 -15.82 12.87 7.25
C PRO A 50 -17.10 12.01 7.27
N ILE A 51 -17.29 11.15 6.27
CA ILE A 51 -18.50 10.31 6.12
C ILE A 51 -18.22 8.81 6.25
N MET A 52 -16.95 8.39 6.34
CA MET A 52 -16.54 6.99 6.54
C MET A 52 -16.01 6.77 7.96
N THR A 53 -16.68 7.35 8.95
CA THR A 53 -16.25 7.34 10.36
C THR A 53 -16.82 6.19 11.15
N GLU A 54 -18.03 5.74 10.82
CA GLU A 54 -18.70 4.65 11.50
C GLU A 54 -18.29 3.31 10.90
N ARG A 55 -18.05 2.32 11.78
CA ARG A 55 -17.74 0.95 11.40
C ARG A 55 -18.84 0.03 11.92
N SER A 56 -19.33 -0.87 11.07
CA SER A 56 -20.29 -1.89 11.44
C SER A 56 -19.79 -3.26 10.99
N ILE A 57 -20.46 -4.31 11.45
CA ILE A 57 -20.24 -5.70 11.00
C ILE A 57 -21.07 -6.02 9.75
N ASN A 58 -21.86 -5.09 9.26
CA ASN A 58 -22.66 -5.27 8.05
C ASN A 58 -21.79 -5.11 6.81
N TYR A 59 -21.98 -5.97 5.84
CA TYR A 59 -21.27 -5.98 4.57
C TYR A 59 -22.23 -5.74 3.42
N HIS A 60 -21.82 -4.88 2.49
CA HIS A 60 -22.48 -4.72 1.20
C HIS A 60 -21.48 -5.06 0.10
N PHE A 61 -21.92 -5.88 -0.83
CA PHE A 61 -21.12 -6.30 -1.97
C PHE A 61 -21.71 -5.70 -3.25
N GLY A 62 -20.86 -5.15 -4.07
CA GLY A 62 -21.19 -4.73 -5.42
C GLY A 62 -20.12 -5.26 -6.38
N THR A 63 -20.53 -5.63 -7.58
CA THR A 63 -19.62 -6.08 -8.64
C THR A 63 -19.90 -5.31 -9.91
N PHE A 64 -18.85 -5.03 -10.65
CA PHE A 64 -18.93 -4.53 -12.02
C PHE A 64 -17.74 -5.05 -12.81
N ASP A 65 -17.93 -5.19 -14.11
CA ASP A 65 -16.90 -5.68 -15.02
C ASP A 65 -16.36 -4.52 -15.85
N VAL A 66 -15.04 -4.46 -15.99
CA VAL A 66 -14.36 -3.58 -16.92
C VAL A 66 -13.45 -4.41 -17.82
N PRO A 67 -13.50 -4.23 -19.15
CA PRO A 67 -12.62 -4.96 -20.06
C PRO A 67 -11.15 -4.68 -19.73
N PHE A 68 -10.41 -5.72 -19.39
CA PHE A 68 -9.01 -5.60 -18.96
C PHE A 68 -8.12 -4.99 -20.06
N ASP A 69 -8.37 -5.33 -21.33
CA ASP A 69 -7.61 -4.79 -22.45
C ASP A 69 -7.79 -3.28 -22.60
N GLN A 70 -8.98 -2.74 -22.28
CA GLN A 70 -9.22 -1.31 -22.28
C GLN A 70 -8.45 -0.62 -21.14
N MET A 71 -8.46 -1.17 -19.93
CA MET A 71 -7.65 -0.65 -18.83
C MET A 71 -6.16 -0.64 -19.18
N ARG A 72 -5.69 -1.73 -19.79
CA ARG A 72 -4.29 -1.87 -20.22
C ARG A 72 -3.92 -0.88 -21.30
N ALA A 73 -4.78 -0.69 -22.30
CA ALA A 73 -4.59 0.30 -23.36
C ALA A 73 -4.55 1.71 -22.80
N THR A 74 -5.50 2.09 -21.95
CA THR A 74 -5.54 3.40 -21.27
C THR A 74 -4.25 3.67 -20.50
N GLY A 75 -3.77 2.70 -19.73
CA GLY A 75 -2.51 2.85 -18.99
C GLY A 75 -1.33 3.05 -19.96
N LYS A 76 -1.24 2.23 -20.99
CA LYS A 76 -0.17 2.33 -21.98
C LYS A 76 -0.15 3.67 -22.71
N ASP A 77 -1.32 4.17 -23.12
CA ASP A 77 -1.46 5.46 -23.81
C ASP A 77 -1.12 6.65 -22.92
N ALA A 78 -1.32 6.49 -21.61
CA ALA A 78 -0.95 7.49 -20.60
C ALA A 78 0.50 7.35 -20.10
N GLY A 79 1.21 6.27 -20.43
CA GLY A 79 2.55 5.97 -19.90
C GLY A 79 2.53 5.36 -18.48
N HIS A 80 1.40 4.77 -18.09
CA HIS A 80 1.15 4.25 -16.75
C HIS A 80 0.87 2.74 -16.73
N THR A 81 0.90 2.15 -15.54
CA THR A 81 0.57 0.75 -15.34
C THR A 81 -0.95 0.54 -15.16
N VAL A 82 -1.42 -0.70 -15.33
CA VAL A 82 -2.81 -1.06 -15.00
C VAL A 82 -3.15 -0.75 -13.54
N ASN A 83 -2.18 -0.88 -12.64
CA ASN A 83 -2.38 -0.54 -11.23
C ASN A 83 -2.64 0.96 -11.03
N ASP A 84 -1.95 1.82 -11.78
CA ASP A 84 -2.15 3.27 -11.71
C ASP A 84 -3.54 3.66 -12.24
N VAL A 85 -3.96 3.03 -13.34
CA VAL A 85 -5.33 3.19 -13.88
C VAL A 85 -6.38 2.75 -12.86
N PHE A 86 -6.19 1.58 -12.24
CA PHE A 86 -7.09 1.07 -11.21
C PHE A 86 -7.20 2.04 -10.02
N LEU A 87 -6.08 2.47 -9.47
CA LEU A 87 -6.08 3.39 -8.33
C LEU A 87 -6.65 4.76 -8.68
N ALA A 88 -6.36 5.29 -9.87
CA ALA A 88 -6.94 6.54 -10.33
C ALA A 88 -8.46 6.43 -10.49
N ALA A 89 -8.96 5.33 -11.05
CA ALA A 89 -10.40 5.09 -11.17
C ALA A 89 -11.08 4.99 -9.79
N VAL A 90 -10.46 4.31 -8.83
CA VAL A 90 -10.93 4.27 -7.43
C VAL A 90 -10.94 5.67 -6.83
N GLY A 91 -9.88 6.45 -7.03
CA GLY A 91 -9.77 7.82 -6.53
C GLY A 91 -10.84 8.75 -7.10
N ASP A 92 -11.07 8.71 -8.41
CA ASP A 92 -12.10 9.50 -9.08
C ASP A 92 -13.50 9.10 -8.57
N GLY A 93 -13.80 7.80 -8.51
CA GLY A 93 -15.07 7.30 -7.98
C GLY A 93 -15.34 7.75 -6.55
N LEU A 94 -14.33 7.71 -5.67
CA LEU A 94 -14.42 8.19 -4.29
C LEU A 94 -14.60 9.71 -4.23
N GLY A 95 -13.95 10.47 -5.12
CA GLY A 95 -14.13 11.92 -5.24
C GLY A 95 -15.56 12.27 -5.62
N VAL A 96 -16.12 11.59 -6.64
CA VAL A 96 -17.52 11.74 -7.05
C VAL A 96 -18.47 11.39 -5.91
N TYR A 97 -18.21 10.29 -5.19
CA TYR A 97 -19.02 9.85 -4.05
C TYR A 97 -19.07 10.91 -2.96
N HIS A 98 -17.92 11.39 -2.49
CA HIS A 98 -17.84 12.41 -1.45
C HIS A 98 -18.52 13.71 -1.85
N LYS A 99 -18.35 14.14 -3.11
CA LYS A 99 -19.04 15.31 -3.64
C LYS A 99 -20.56 15.14 -3.63
N LYS A 100 -21.08 13.98 -4.05
CA LYS A 100 -22.52 13.68 -4.03
C LYS A 100 -23.09 13.64 -2.62
N MET A 101 -22.29 13.20 -1.64
CA MET A 101 -22.68 13.19 -0.23
C MET A 101 -22.56 14.57 0.45
N GLY A 102 -22.17 15.61 -0.27
CA GLY A 102 -22.04 16.97 0.28
C GLY A 102 -20.77 17.22 1.10
N HIS A 103 -19.81 16.29 1.09
CA HIS A 103 -18.58 16.32 1.85
C HIS A 103 -17.35 16.15 0.94
N PRO A 104 -17.06 17.08 0.04
CA PRO A 104 -15.92 16.97 -0.85
C PRO A 104 -14.61 16.97 -0.05
N VAL A 105 -13.73 16.05 -0.39
CA VAL A 105 -12.39 15.93 0.19
C VAL A 105 -11.36 15.80 -0.93
N THR A 106 -10.12 16.17 -0.66
CA THR A 106 -9.06 16.17 -1.68
C THR A 106 -8.18 14.92 -1.61
N LYS A 107 -8.16 14.24 -0.47
CA LYS A 107 -7.34 13.06 -0.23
C LYS A 107 -8.07 12.09 0.69
N LEU A 108 -7.76 10.81 0.53
CA LEU A 108 -8.14 9.75 1.46
C LEU A 108 -6.94 8.89 1.81
N ARG A 109 -7.00 8.23 2.96
CA ARG A 109 -5.97 7.29 3.39
C ARG A 109 -6.29 5.89 2.89
N ILE A 110 -5.41 5.42 2.01
CA ILE A 110 -5.54 4.12 1.34
C ILE A 110 -4.58 3.12 1.96
N ASN A 111 -5.07 1.92 2.23
CA ASN A 111 -4.26 0.74 2.45
C ASN A 111 -4.10 0.00 1.12
N MET A 112 -2.88 -0.30 0.73
CA MET A 112 -2.58 -1.10 -0.45
C MET A 112 -1.71 -2.30 -0.04
N PRO A 113 -2.20 -3.53 -0.22
CA PRO A 113 -1.37 -4.72 -0.06
C PRO A 113 -0.26 -4.73 -1.12
N VAL A 114 0.98 -4.85 -0.68
CA VAL A 114 2.16 -4.94 -1.55
C VAL A 114 2.83 -6.27 -1.31
N SER A 115 3.03 -7.04 -2.37
CA SER A 115 3.80 -8.27 -2.27
C SER A 115 5.29 -7.94 -2.07
N THR A 116 5.87 -8.50 -1.02
CA THR A 116 7.31 -8.43 -0.73
C THR A 116 8.01 -9.75 -1.05
N ARG A 117 7.35 -10.60 -1.84
CA ARG A 117 7.89 -11.90 -2.24
C ARG A 117 9.11 -11.73 -3.12
N THR A 118 10.22 -12.34 -2.72
CA THR A 118 11.43 -12.49 -3.52
C THR A 118 11.53 -13.93 -4.05
N ALA A 119 12.41 -14.19 -5.01
CA ALA A 119 12.63 -15.55 -5.54
C ALA A 119 13.01 -16.57 -4.46
N ASP A 120 13.66 -16.12 -3.39
CA ASP A 120 14.10 -16.94 -2.27
C ASP A 120 13.10 -16.97 -1.09
N SER A 121 11.95 -16.30 -1.22
CA SER A 121 10.91 -16.32 -0.18
C SER A 121 10.25 -17.70 -0.17
N GLY A 122 10.27 -18.36 0.99
CA GLY A 122 9.55 -19.62 1.20
C GLY A 122 8.02 -19.47 0.97
N THR A 123 7.27 -20.55 1.25
CA THR A 123 5.81 -20.64 1.02
C THR A 123 4.94 -19.78 1.93
N GLY A 124 5.52 -18.88 2.73
CA GLY A 124 4.81 -17.97 3.64
C GLY A 124 4.04 -16.84 2.95
N ASN A 125 3.15 -16.19 3.70
CA ASN A 125 2.44 -15.01 3.25
C ASN A 125 3.39 -13.80 3.33
N ALA A 126 3.89 -13.33 2.17
CA ALA A 126 4.80 -12.19 2.05
C ALA A 126 4.05 -10.97 1.49
N VAL A 127 3.07 -10.49 2.24
CA VAL A 127 2.29 -9.30 1.90
C VAL A 127 2.41 -8.29 3.02
N ASN A 128 2.87 -7.10 2.70
CA ASN A 128 2.87 -5.94 3.60
C ASN A 128 1.76 -4.96 3.18
N ILE A 129 1.22 -4.24 4.13
CA ILE A 129 0.23 -3.19 3.87
C ILE A 129 0.95 -1.85 3.82
N ALA A 130 1.03 -1.29 2.63
CA ALA A 130 1.47 0.07 2.43
C ALA A 130 0.31 1.03 2.67
N ARG A 131 0.53 2.06 3.49
CA ARG A 131 -0.46 3.08 3.81
C ARG A 131 0.02 4.43 3.30
N PHE A 132 -0.84 5.13 2.57
CA PHE A 132 -0.53 6.44 2.01
C PHE A 132 -1.77 7.30 1.81
N GLU A 133 -1.57 8.60 1.63
CA GLU A 133 -2.62 9.52 1.26
C GLU A 133 -2.71 9.60 -0.26
N MET A 134 -3.84 9.19 -0.80
CA MET A 134 -4.13 9.21 -2.23
C MET A 134 -4.98 10.42 -2.59
N PRO A 135 -4.62 11.20 -3.61
CA PRO A 135 -5.48 12.26 -4.13
C PRO A 135 -6.76 11.66 -4.71
N ILE A 136 -7.90 12.29 -4.43
CA ILE A 136 -9.22 11.90 -4.93
C ILE A 136 -10.05 13.10 -5.41
N SER A 137 -9.44 14.27 -5.54
CA SER A 137 -10.13 15.43 -6.10
C SER A 137 -10.46 15.16 -7.56
N ILE A 138 -11.68 15.56 -7.96
CA ILE A 138 -12.08 15.48 -9.36
C ILE A 138 -11.22 16.45 -10.15
N MET A 139 -10.33 15.91 -10.94
CA MET A 139 -9.43 16.60 -11.85
C MET A 139 -9.41 15.84 -13.17
N ASP A 140 -8.63 16.32 -14.10
CA ASP A 140 -8.35 15.56 -15.31
C ASP A 140 -7.81 14.15 -14.96
N THR A 141 -8.39 13.12 -15.55
CA THR A 141 -8.10 11.71 -15.23
C THR A 141 -6.62 11.37 -15.47
N ARG A 142 -5.99 11.99 -16.47
CA ARG A 142 -4.57 11.79 -16.75
C ARG A 142 -3.71 12.40 -15.65
N ALA A 143 -4.01 13.62 -15.22
CA ALA A 143 -3.33 14.27 -14.10
C ALA A 143 -3.50 13.48 -12.80
N LEU A 144 -4.65 12.84 -12.59
CA LEU A 144 -4.87 11.96 -11.45
C LEU A 144 -4.00 10.70 -11.54
N MET A 145 -3.89 10.08 -12.72
CA MET A 145 -2.97 8.94 -12.94
C MET A 145 -1.52 9.32 -12.68
N ASP A 146 -1.07 10.51 -13.14
CA ASP A 146 0.28 11.02 -12.89
C ASP A 146 0.56 11.12 -11.38
N GLN A 147 -0.34 11.75 -10.62
CA GLN A 147 -0.18 11.92 -9.18
C GLN A 147 -0.22 10.60 -8.41
N VAL A 148 -1.10 9.68 -8.81
CA VAL A 148 -1.19 8.34 -8.21
C VAL A 148 0.09 7.56 -8.48
N SER A 149 0.57 7.55 -9.72
CA SER A 149 1.79 6.85 -10.12
C SER A 149 3.02 7.38 -9.37
N GLU A 150 3.16 8.71 -9.26
CA GLU A 150 4.23 9.33 -8.48
C GLU A 150 4.16 8.92 -6.99
N THR A 151 2.96 8.93 -6.42
CA THR A 151 2.74 8.55 -5.01
C THR A 151 3.10 7.09 -4.77
N VAL A 152 2.66 6.18 -5.64
CA VAL A 152 2.94 4.73 -5.54
C VAL A 152 4.43 4.45 -5.76
N THR A 153 5.08 5.15 -6.70
CA THR A 153 6.52 5.01 -6.95
C THR A 153 7.32 5.42 -5.73
N LYS A 154 7.06 6.60 -5.16
CA LYS A 154 7.71 7.06 -3.92
C LYS A 154 7.50 6.08 -2.76
N LEU A 155 6.29 5.53 -2.65
CA LEU A 155 5.96 4.55 -1.62
C LEU A 155 6.79 3.26 -1.77
N ARG A 156 6.94 2.75 -2.99
CA ARG A 156 7.74 1.53 -3.27
C ARG A 156 9.23 1.73 -3.00
N GLU A 157 9.72 2.94 -3.15
CA GLU A 157 11.11 3.32 -2.89
C GLU A 157 11.38 3.60 -1.40
N GLU A 158 10.34 3.58 -0.53
CA GLU A 158 10.49 3.83 0.90
C GLU A 158 11.30 2.71 1.58
N PRO A 159 12.46 3.03 2.16
CA PRO A 159 13.30 2.01 2.81
C PRO A 159 12.57 1.25 3.92
N ALA A 160 11.61 1.88 4.61
CA ALA A 160 10.83 1.23 5.67
C ALA A 160 10.02 0.02 5.18
N LEU A 161 9.63 -0.05 3.90
CA LEU A 161 8.97 -1.23 3.34
C LEU A 161 9.88 -2.46 3.34
N ALA A 162 11.20 -2.27 3.13
CA ALA A 162 12.16 -3.36 3.19
C ALA A 162 12.31 -3.95 4.61
N PHE A 163 12.00 -3.15 5.64
CA PHE A 163 12.06 -3.55 7.05
C PHE A 163 10.68 -3.83 7.65
N ALA A 164 9.63 -3.87 6.84
CA ALA A 164 8.26 -3.99 7.33
C ALA A 164 8.02 -5.28 8.13
N ASN A 165 8.68 -6.39 7.79
CA ASN A 165 8.60 -7.64 8.56
C ASN A 165 9.18 -7.48 9.96
N GLN A 166 10.36 -6.85 10.08
CA GLN A 166 11.01 -6.59 11.38
C GLN A 166 10.19 -5.60 12.22
N LEU A 167 9.60 -4.58 11.58
CA LEU A 167 8.68 -3.66 12.24
C LEU A 167 7.39 -4.37 12.68
N GLY A 168 6.90 -5.34 11.89
CA GLY A 168 5.77 -6.19 12.22
C GLY A 168 6.01 -7.03 13.48
N GLU A 169 7.22 -7.54 13.67
CA GLU A 169 7.58 -8.25 14.91
C GLU A 169 7.54 -7.36 16.15
N LEU A 170 7.89 -6.09 16.01
CA LEU A 170 7.80 -5.13 17.11
C LEU A 170 6.35 -4.75 17.44
N SER A 171 5.40 -4.93 16.50
CA SER A 171 3.99 -4.62 16.72
C SER A 171 3.36 -5.42 17.86
N ARG A 172 3.89 -6.60 18.22
CA ARG A 172 3.45 -7.41 19.37
C ARG A 172 3.61 -6.69 20.73
N PHE A 173 4.44 -5.66 20.79
CA PHE A 173 4.62 -4.84 21.99
C PHE A 173 3.73 -3.61 22.02
N ILE A 174 2.98 -3.34 20.94
CA ILE A 174 2.05 -2.22 20.85
C ILE A 174 0.72 -2.66 21.43
N PRO A 175 0.11 -1.87 22.35
CA PRO A 175 -1.22 -2.15 22.88
C PRO A 175 -2.27 -2.33 21.77
N SER A 176 -3.19 -3.27 21.97
CA SER A 176 -4.19 -3.66 20.97
C SER A 176 -5.13 -2.53 20.55
N ASP A 177 -5.45 -1.63 21.48
CA ASP A 177 -6.26 -0.44 21.26
C ASP A 177 -5.58 0.55 20.30
N ILE A 178 -4.26 0.72 20.39
CA ILE A 178 -3.47 1.54 19.46
C ILE A 178 -3.45 0.89 18.06
N LEU A 179 -3.25 -0.43 17.99
CA LEU A 179 -3.29 -1.15 16.71
C LEU A 179 -4.68 -1.08 16.07
N SER A 180 -5.73 -1.22 16.87
CA SER A 180 -7.11 -1.09 16.42
C SER A 180 -7.41 0.32 15.90
N ALA A 181 -7.02 1.36 16.62
CA ALA A 181 -7.16 2.74 16.16
C ALA A 181 -6.41 3.00 14.85
N ALA A 182 -5.19 2.47 14.73
CA ALA A 182 -4.42 2.56 13.49
C ALA A 182 -5.10 1.84 12.31
N ALA A 183 -5.71 0.68 12.55
CA ALA A 183 -6.45 -0.05 11.52
C ALA A 183 -7.71 0.71 11.07
N GLN A 184 -8.42 1.32 12.00
CA GLN A 184 -9.62 2.13 11.73
C GLN A 184 -9.31 3.46 11.05
N ALA A 185 -8.09 3.94 11.11
CA ALA A 185 -7.70 5.21 10.52
C ALA A 185 -7.59 5.20 8.98
N SER A 186 -7.66 4.05 8.34
CA SER A 186 -7.69 3.95 6.88
C SER A 186 -9.11 4.07 6.38
N ASP A 187 -9.30 4.89 5.33
CA ASP A 187 -10.62 5.08 4.73
C ASP A 187 -10.99 3.90 3.81
N VAL A 188 -10.03 3.45 3.00
CA VAL A 188 -10.24 2.43 1.96
C VAL A 188 -9.06 1.47 1.90
N THR A 189 -9.34 0.21 1.58
CA THR A 189 -8.31 -0.74 1.14
C THR A 189 -8.50 -1.01 -0.35
N ALA A 190 -7.47 -0.68 -1.15
CA ALA A 190 -7.43 -0.94 -2.59
C ALA A 190 -6.46 -2.09 -2.86
N SER A 191 -6.96 -3.21 -3.36
CA SER A 191 -6.17 -4.40 -3.66
C SER A 191 -6.34 -4.78 -5.13
N ASN A 192 -5.23 -4.77 -5.86
CA ASN A 192 -5.18 -5.26 -7.23
C ASN A 192 -4.53 -6.64 -7.23
N VAL A 193 -5.35 -7.67 -7.44
CA VAL A 193 -4.90 -9.07 -7.45
C VAL A 193 -5.01 -9.61 -8.87
N PRO A 194 -3.90 -10.04 -9.49
CA PRO A 194 -3.96 -10.66 -10.80
C PRO A 194 -4.77 -11.96 -10.72
N GLY A 195 -5.73 -12.10 -11.62
CA GLY A 195 -6.48 -13.35 -11.79
C GLY A 195 -5.56 -14.48 -12.26
N VAL A 196 -6.03 -15.74 -12.11
CA VAL A 196 -5.30 -16.89 -12.64
C VAL A 196 -5.45 -16.94 -14.17
N PRO A 197 -4.33 -17.14 -14.92
CA PRO A 197 -4.33 -17.08 -16.38
C PRO A 197 -4.82 -18.38 -17.04
N PHE A 198 -5.48 -19.26 -16.30
CA PHE A 198 -5.97 -20.56 -16.76
C PHE A 198 -7.34 -20.88 -16.16
N PRO A 199 -8.14 -21.73 -16.83
CA PRO A 199 -9.44 -22.14 -16.28
C PRO A 199 -9.30 -22.88 -14.96
N VAL A 200 -10.12 -22.51 -13.98
CA VAL A 200 -10.14 -23.11 -12.64
C VAL A 200 -11.51 -23.76 -12.42
N TRP A 201 -11.52 -24.90 -11.73
CA TRP A 201 -12.74 -25.63 -11.32
C TRP A 201 -12.76 -25.82 -9.82
N ILE A 202 -13.95 -25.68 -9.24
CA ILE A 202 -14.23 -26.02 -7.83
C ILE A 202 -15.40 -26.97 -7.79
N GLY A 203 -15.22 -28.15 -7.18
CA GLY A 203 -16.28 -29.14 -7.07
C GLY A 203 -16.83 -29.64 -8.42
N GLY A 204 -16.01 -29.62 -9.48
CA GLY A 204 -16.41 -29.99 -10.83
C GLY A 204 -17.08 -28.86 -11.66
N ALA A 205 -17.38 -27.70 -11.05
CA ALA A 205 -17.89 -26.53 -11.74
C ALA A 205 -16.77 -25.58 -12.14
N ARG A 206 -16.83 -25.07 -13.37
CA ARG A 206 -15.86 -24.07 -13.84
C ARG A 206 -16.15 -22.73 -13.20
N ILE A 207 -15.09 -22.05 -12.75
CA ILE A 207 -15.19 -20.66 -12.29
C ILE A 207 -15.21 -19.78 -13.52
N GLU A 208 -16.32 -19.06 -13.72
CA GLU A 208 -16.49 -18.14 -14.85
C GLU A 208 -15.92 -16.75 -14.55
N ARG A 209 -15.90 -16.33 -13.27
CA ARG A 209 -15.41 -15.02 -12.83
C ARG A 209 -14.75 -15.13 -11.46
N MET A 210 -13.66 -14.40 -11.27
CA MET A 210 -12.97 -14.23 -9.99
C MET A 210 -12.78 -12.76 -9.72
#